data_119f7402a98f4ff4c8390848c7244693
#
_entry.id   119f7402a98f4ff4c8390848c7244693
#
_cell.length_a   1.000
_cell.length_b   1.000
_cell.length_c   1.000
_cell.angle_alpha   90.00
_cell.angle_beta   90.00
_cell.angle_gamma   90.00
#
_symmetry.space_group_name_H-M   'P 1'
#
loop_
_entity.id
_entity.type
_entity.pdbx_description
1 polymer ?
#
loop_
_entity_poly.entity_id
_entity_poly.type
_entity_poly.pdbx_seq_one_letter_code
_entity_poly.pdbx_strand_id
1 'polypeptide(L)'
;MTKNTSVIHPSAKIGKNSIIGNFCDIGENVSIGENCIVMNHVNIQGVTSIGSGNTIYPFASIGTTPQDLKYKGEQTKLIIGNNNIIREHVTINTGTVQDNGITKVGNNCLFMIGSHIAHDCNIGNSVILANSVAVAGHCLIDDEVIIGGNSAVQQFCSLGKGVMIGGMTGVDKSVLPYTLAMGNRCYFENLNLIGLKRKGHDTKVITEYRDTIKFFFEDRSKLESVRKSQNPLVIELVDFLSKNHNKQLCVPLNI
;
A
#
# COMPACT_ATOMS: atom_id res chain seq x y z
N MET A 1 34.76 18.02 11.72
CA MET A 1 33.60 17.19 12.08
C MET A 1 32.40 18.11 12.11
N THR A 2 31.49 17.98 11.18
CA THR A 2 30.20 18.70 11.20
C THR A 2 29.38 18.18 12.39
N LYS A 3 28.94 19.06 13.29
CA LYS A 3 28.02 18.69 14.37
C LYS A 3 26.77 18.04 13.77
N ASN A 4 26.33 16.90 14.32
CA ASN A 4 25.02 16.35 14.00
C ASN A 4 23.97 17.41 14.36
N THR A 5 23.22 17.87 13.35
CA THR A 5 22.21 18.92 13.49
C THR A 5 20.79 18.34 13.63
N SER A 6 20.67 17.02 13.73
CA SER A 6 19.39 16.33 13.90
C SER A 6 18.99 16.27 15.37
N VAL A 7 17.69 16.37 15.62
CA VAL A 7 17.08 16.14 16.93
C VAL A 7 16.64 14.68 16.99
N ILE A 8 17.29 13.92 17.84
CA ILE A 8 16.95 12.50 18.06
C ILE A 8 16.61 12.35 19.54
N HIS A 9 15.38 11.94 19.82
CA HIS A 9 14.94 11.74 21.22
C HIS A 9 15.80 10.65 21.89
N PRO A 10 16.22 10.82 23.17
CA PRO A 10 17.11 9.87 23.85
C PRO A 10 16.56 8.44 23.93
N SER A 11 15.24 8.25 23.91
CA SER A 11 14.59 6.93 23.94
C SER A 11 14.41 6.29 22.56
N ALA A 12 14.65 7.03 21.46
CA ALA A 12 14.58 6.49 20.11
C ALA A 12 15.62 5.38 19.93
N LYS A 13 15.22 4.29 19.29
CA LYS A 13 16.09 3.14 19.05
C LYS A 13 16.54 3.14 17.60
N ILE A 14 17.85 3.28 17.39
CA ILE A 14 18.45 3.25 16.04
C ILE A 14 19.29 2.00 15.92
N GLY A 15 18.96 1.15 14.95
CA GLY A 15 19.64 -0.11 14.70
C GLY A 15 21.07 0.09 14.17
N LYS A 16 21.86 -0.96 14.28
CA LYS A 16 23.28 -0.98 13.89
C LYS A 16 23.45 -0.61 12.40
N ASN A 17 24.50 0.16 12.10
CA ASN A 17 24.84 0.63 10.75
C ASN A 17 23.78 1.53 10.09
N SER A 18 22.76 1.97 10.82
CA SER A 18 21.79 2.93 10.28
C SER A 18 22.38 4.36 10.36
N ILE A 19 22.12 5.13 9.30
CA ILE A 19 22.64 6.48 9.12
C ILE A 19 21.46 7.46 9.20
N ILE A 20 21.57 8.46 10.07
CA ILE A 20 20.62 9.57 10.16
C ILE A 20 21.31 10.82 9.62
N GLY A 21 20.73 11.41 8.59
CA GLY A 21 21.21 12.64 7.95
C GLY A 21 21.08 13.87 8.85
N ASN A 22 21.28 15.05 8.28
CA ASN A 22 21.17 16.31 9.02
C ASN A 22 19.74 16.83 9.05
N PHE A 23 19.40 17.62 10.07
CA PHE A 23 18.09 18.29 10.23
C PHE A 23 16.92 17.32 10.26
N CYS A 24 17.14 16.08 10.72
CA CYS A 24 16.07 15.14 10.98
C CYS A 24 15.49 15.38 12.39
N ASP A 25 14.20 15.04 12.54
CA ASP A 25 13.51 15.03 13.83
C ASP A 25 12.95 13.63 14.08
N ILE A 26 13.52 12.93 15.09
CA ILE A 26 13.19 11.54 15.44
C ILE A 26 12.58 11.51 16.84
N GLY A 27 11.30 11.18 16.91
CA GLY A 27 10.50 11.24 18.13
C GLY A 27 10.76 10.14 19.16
N GLU A 28 10.11 10.27 20.31
CA GLU A 28 10.31 9.48 21.53
C GLU A 28 10.09 7.97 21.34
N ASN A 29 9.02 7.59 20.65
CA ASN A 29 8.57 6.19 20.53
C ASN A 29 8.92 5.59 19.15
N VAL A 30 10.00 6.10 18.54
CA VAL A 30 10.48 5.65 17.24
C VAL A 30 11.52 4.55 17.40
N SER A 31 11.36 3.48 16.61
CA SER A 31 12.39 2.46 16.45
C SER A 31 12.71 2.26 14.96
N ILE A 32 13.99 2.31 14.61
CA ILE A 32 14.52 2.11 13.26
C ILE A 32 15.44 0.90 13.29
N GLY A 33 15.23 -0.05 12.39
CA GLY A 33 16.03 -1.27 12.26
C GLY A 33 17.45 -1.00 11.78
N GLU A 34 18.16 -2.06 11.42
CA GLU A 34 19.56 -2.01 11.01
C GLU A 34 19.70 -1.62 9.53
N ASN A 35 20.87 -1.07 9.17
CA ASN A 35 21.25 -0.75 7.78
C ASN A 35 20.25 0.18 7.08
N CYS A 36 19.57 1.06 7.80
CA CYS A 36 18.68 2.06 7.23
C CYS A 36 19.45 3.33 6.87
N ILE A 37 18.97 4.03 5.84
CA ILE A 37 19.46 5.34 5.44
C ILE A 37 18.32 6.34 5.56
N VAL A 38 18.38 7.21 6.55
CA VAL A 38 17.46 8.34 6.72
C VAL A 38 18.20 9.58 6.25
N MET A 39 17.76 10.16 5.14
CA MET A 39 18.41 11.33 4.54
C MET A 39 18.05 12.62 5.31
N ASN A 40 18.54 13.76 4.85
CA ASN A 40 18.34 15.04 5.54
C ASN A 40 16.87 15.47 5.59
N HIS A 41 16.48 16.23 6.60
CA HIS A 41 15.17 16.85 6.75
C HIS A 41 14.00 15.84 6.81
N VAL A 42 14.23 14.64 7.31
CA VAL A 42 13.17 13.64 7.53
C VAL A 42 12.58 13.82 8.93
N ASN A 43 11.25 13.76 9.01
CA ASN A 43 10.51 13.77 10.26
C ASN A 43 9.90 12.37 10.52
N ILE A 44 10.23 11.76 11.68
CA ILE A 44 9.66 10.46 12.09
C ILE A 44 9.13 10.59 13.51
N GLN A 45 7.83 10.42 13.69
CA GLN A 45 7.12 10.70 14.93
C GLN A 45 6.21 9.52 15.35
N GLY A 46 5.49 9.72 16.45
CA GLY A 46 4.50 8.77 16.96
C GLY A 46 5.10 7.43 17.40
N VAL A 47 4.24 6.45 17.66
CA VAL A 47 4.69 5.09 17.95
C VAL A 47 4.98 4.38 16.63
N THR A 48 6.19 4.60 16.12
CA THR A 48 6.60 4.16 14.78
C THR A 48 7.72 3.15 14.84
N SER A 49 7.49 1.98 14.23
CA SER A 49 8.49 0.92 14.07
C SER A 49 8.83 0.75 12.60
N ILE A 50 10.10 0.91 12.26
CA ILE A 50 10.64 0.76 10.89
C ILE A 50 11.63 -0.41 10.90
N GLY A 51 11.43 -1.37 10.02
CA GLY A 51 12.32 -2.52 9.84
C GLY A 51 13.70 -2.14 9.29
N SER A 52 14.46 -3.12 8.85
CA SER A 52 15.84 -2.95 8.39
C SER A 52 15.93 -2.65 6.89
N GLY A 53 17.05 -2.04 6.47
CA GLY A 53 17.36 -1.83 5.05
C GLY A 53 16.52 -0.77 4.34
N ASN A 54 15.76 0.03 5.07
CA ASN A 54 14.92 1.08 4.48
C ASN A 54 15.74 2.31 4.09
N THR A 55 15.38 2.94 2.96
CA THR A 55 15.93 4.23 2.54
C THR A 55 14.83 5.28 2.52
N ILE A 56 14.99 6.34 3.32
CA ILE A 56 14.02 7.41 3.49
C ILE A 56 14.62 8.72 3.00
N TYR A 57 13.99 9.30 2.02
CA TYR A 57 14.45 10.48 1.30
C TYR A 57 14.00 11.79 1.98
N PRO A 58 14.62 12.92 1.61
CA PRO A 58 14.39 14.20 2.27
C PRO A 58 12.92 14.64 2.28
N PHE A 59 12.53 15.29 3.36
CA PHE A 59 11.20 15.84 3.59
C PHE A 59 10.07 14.81 3.71
N ALA A 60 10.38 13.52 3.84
CA ALA A 60 9.37 12.54 4.22
C ALA A 60 8.89 12.77 5.66
N SER A 61 7.59 12.57 5.89
CA SER A 61 6.93 12.74 7.19
C SER A 61 6.22 11.45 7.58
N ILE A 62 6.77 10.74 8.55
CA ILE A 62 6.42 9.35 8.85
C ILE A 62 5.93 9.22 10.28
N GLY A 63 4.79 8.52 10.47
CA GLY A 63 4.22 8.28 11.78
C GLY A 63 3.55 9.50 12.42
N THR A 64 3.25 10.52 11.61
CA THR A 64 2.49 11.69 12.07
C THR A 64 1.03 11.36 12.33
N THR A 65 0.35 12.24 13.05
CA THR A 65 -1.05 12.08 13.47
C THR A 65 -1.98 11.87 12.28
N PRO A 66 -3.02 11.03 12.42
CA PRO A 66 -4.06 10.86 11.41
C PRO A 66 -4.72 12.17 11.01
N GLN A 67 -5.06 12.31 9.72
CA GLN A 67 -5.88 13.41 9.22
C GLN A 67 -7.37 13.05 9.35
N ASP A 68 -7.80 12.69 10.56
CA ASP A 68 -9.18 12.35 10.87
C ASP A 68 -9.71 13.27 11.99
N LEU A 69 -10.84 13.91 11.75
CA LEU A 69 -11.50 14.81 12.72
C LEU A 69 -11.92 14.10 14.02
N LYS A 70 -12.04 12.79 14.01
CA LYS A 70 -12.38 11.98 15.19
C LYS A 70 -11.17 11.69 16.06
N TYR A 71 -9.95 11.79 15.53
CA TYR A 71 -8.71 11.55 16.28
C TYR A 71 -8.55 12.61 17.38
N LYS A 72 -8.34 12.17 18.62
CA LYS A 72 -8.26 13.02 19.83
C LYS A 72 -6.88 13.00 20.50
N GLY A 73 -5.86 12.46 19.81
CA GLY A 73 -4.51 12.31 20.36
C GLY A 73 -4.25 10.93 20.97
N GLU A 74 -5.05 9.94 20.63
CA GLU A 74 -4.90 8.57 21.12
C GLU A 74 -3.57 7.97 20.65
N GLN A 75 -3.02 7.08 21.45
CA GLN A 75 -1.77 6.40 21.11
C GLN A 75 -2.02 5.29 20.09
N THR A 76 -1.71 5.58 18.84
CA THR A 76 -1.82 4.66 17.70
C THR A 76 -0.48 4.43 17.04
N LYS A 77 -0.38 3.45 16.14
CA LYS A 77 0.91 2.91 15.69
C LYS A 77 1.06 2.96 14.17
N LEU A 78 2.33 3.03 13.75
CA LEU A 78 2.77 2.75 12.39
C LEU A 78 3.84 1.66 12.41
N ILE A 79 3.67 0.64 11.57
CA ILE A 79 4.64 -0.43 11.39
C ILE A 79 5.05 -0.48 9.94
N ILE A 80 6.34 -0.31 9.66
CA ILE A 80 6.95 -0.40 8.32
C ILE A 80 7.90 -1.58 8.32
N GLY A 81 7.78 -2.45 7.33
CA GLY A 81 8.67 -3.60 7.13
C GLY A 81 10.07 -3.23 6.63
N ASN A 82 10.68 -4.11 5.87
CA ASN A 82 12.08 -4.02 5.48
C ASN A 82 12.26 -3.61 4.01
N ASN A 83 13.43 -3.05 3.69
CA ASN A 83 13.90 -2.79 2.33
C ASN A 83 12.97 -1.91 1.49
N ASN A 84 12.27 -0.98 2.12
CA ASN A 84 11.41 -0.03 1.43
C ASN A 84 12.20 1.20 0.98
N ILE A 85 11.79 1.79 -0.14
CA ILE A 85 12.28 3.06 -0.65
C ILE A 85 11.15 4.08 -0.51
N ILE A 86 11.34 5.05 0.39
CA ILE A 86 10.36 6.10 0.69
C ILE A 86 10.95 7.40 0.18
N ARG A 87 10.42 7.89 -0.94
CA ARG A 87 10.94 9.07 -1.64
C ARG A 87 10.51 10.38 -0.95
N GLU A 88 10.96 11.47 -1.56
CA GLU A 88 10.79 12.83 -1.03
C GLU A 88 9.31 13.17 -0.83
N HIS A 89 9.02 13.88 0.24
CA HIS A 89 7.68 14.37 0.58
C HIS A 89 6.61 13.28 0.74
N VAL A 90 7.00 12.02 0.87
CA VAL A 90 6.05 10.95 1.23
C VAL A 90 5.53 11.18 2.64
N THR A 91 4.23 10.97 2.83
CA THR A 91 3.61 11.06 4.16
C THR A 91 2.91 9.75 4.51
N ILE A 92 3.10 9.28 5.76
CA ILE A 92 2.47 8.05 6.27
C ILE A 92 1.96 8.33 7.68
N ASN A 93 0.66 8.19 7.91
CA ASN A 93 0.05 8.43 9.21
C ASN A 93 0.01 7.15 10.06
N THR A 94 -0.09 7.32 11.39
CA THR A 94 -0.46 6.23 12.31
C THR A 94 -1.91 5.82 12.13
N GLY A 95 -2.37 4.74 12.79
CA GLY A 95 -3.78 4.31 12.77
C GLY A 95 -4.69 5.17 13.64
N THR A 96 -5.96 4.77 13.75
CA THR A 96 -6.97 5.38 14.63
C THR A 96 -7.62 4.32 15.53
N VAL A 97 -8.16 4.72 16.68
CA VAL A 97 -8.86 3.81 17.60
C VAL A 97 -10.24 3.35 17.08
N GLN A 98 -10.71 3.95 16.00
CA GLN A 98 -11.93 3.53 15.30
C GLN A 98 -11.75 2.24 14.51
N ASP A 99 -10.50 1.82 14.29
CA ASP A 99 -10.13 0.54 13.71
C ASP A 99 -9.13 -0.17 14.67
N ASN A 100 -8.12 -0.81 14.14
CA ASN A 100 -7.12 -1.56 14.93
C ASN A 100 -6.03 -0.67 15.57
N GLY A 101 -6.06 0.63 15.36
CA GLY A 101 -5.06 1.57 15.85
C GLY A 101 -3.70 1.47 15.15
N ILE A 102 -3.64 0.83 13.99
CA ILE A 102 -2.36 0.51 13.34
C ILE A 102 -2.45 0.72 11.84
N THR A 103 -1.54 1.54 11.31
CA THR A 103 -1.20 1.54 9.87
C THR A 103 -0.02 0.59 9.64
N LYS A 104 -0.10 -0.25 8.61
CA LYS A 104 0.95 -1.23 8.27
C LYS A 104 1.45 -1.05 6.85
N VAL A 105 2.76 -1.21 6.69
CA VAL A 105 3.46 -1.28 5.40
C VAL A 105 4.34 -2.51 5.38
N GLY A 106 4.25 -3.30 4.32
CA GLY A 106 5.06 -4.51 4.11
C GLY A 106 6.51 -4.22 3.74
N ASN A 107 7.08 -5.11 2.95
CA ASN A 107 8.49 -5.08 2.58
C ASN A 107 8.68 -4.77 1.09
N ASN A 108 9.89 -4.31 0.72
CA ASN A 108 10.30 -4.11 -0.68
C ASN A 108 9.40 -3.15 -1.48
N CYS A 109 8.74 -2.21 -0.82
CA CYS A 109 7.86 -1.23 -1.45
C CYS A 109 8.64 -0.03 -1.98
N LEU A 110 8.08 0.62 -3.00
CA LEU A 110 8.55 1.89 -3.53
C LEU A 110 7.43 2.93 -3.47
N PHE A 111 7.61 3.93 -2.63
CA PHE A 111 6.70 5.08 -2.54
C PHE A 111 7.40 6.28 -3.17
N MET A 112 6.92 6.67 -4.37
CA MET A 112 7.50 7.76 -5.12
C MET A 112 7.09 9.12 -4.56
N ILE A 113 7.69 10.18 -5.09
CA ILE A 113 7.59 11.55 -4.60
C ILE A 113 6.14 11.96 -4.32
N GLY A 114 5.91 12.47 -3.11
CA GLY A 114 4.63 13.06 -2.71
C GLY A 114 3.47 12.08 -2.56
N SER A 115 3.73 10.75 -2.55
CA SER A 115 2.66 9.80 -2.25
C SER A 115 2.26 9.84 -0.78
N HIS A 116 1.00 9.49 -0.50
CA HIS A 116 0.40 9.54 0.83
C HIS A 116 -0.25 8.20 1.19
N ILE A 117 0.00 7.75 2.41
CA ILE A 117 -0.69 6.61 3.04
C ILE A 117 -1.37 7.13 4.31
N ALA A 118 -2.70 7.15 4.28
CA ALA A 118 -3.50 7.57 5.43
C ALA A 118 -3.56 6.48 6.51
N HIS A 119 -4.26 6.81 7.59
CA HIS A 119 -4.43 5.98 8.78
C HIS A 119 -5.11 4.64 8.48
N ASP A 120 -4.80 3.62 9.28
CA ASP A 120 -5.44 2.30 9.25
C ASP A 120 -5.31 1.54 7.92
N CYS A 121 -4.42 2.00 7.03
CA CYS A 121 -4.09 1.27 5.81
C CYS A 121 -3.26 0.03 6.11
N ASN A 122 -3.50 -1.04 5.36
CA ASN A 122 -2.65 -2.22 5.32
C ASN A 122 -2.08 -2.37 3.92
N ILE A 123 -0.79 -2.08 3.78
CA ILE A 123 -0.04 -2.13 2.52
C ILE A 123 0.80 -3.38 2.51
N GLY A 124 0.63 -4.23 1.51
CA GLY A 124 1.37 -5.48 1.30
C GLY A 124 2.82 -5.29 0.91
N ASN A 125 3.42 -6.35 0.38
CA ASN A 125 4.81 -6.37 -0.05
C ASN A 125 4.94 -5.97 -1.52
N SER A 126 6.10 -5.40 -1.88
CA SER A 126 6.43 -5.04 -3.28
C SER A 126 5.40 -4.11 -3.94
N VAL A 127 4.73 -3.28 -3.14
CA VAL A 127 3.77 -2.27 -3.62
C VAL A 127 4.52 -1.07 -4.18
N ILE A 128 4.04 -0.56 -5.31
CA ILE A 128 4.57 0.66 -5.92
C ILE A 128 3.47 1.72 -5.94
N LEU A 129 3.68 2.81 -5.24
CA LEU A 129 2.90 4.04 -5.36
C LEU A 129 3.69 5.03 -6.20
N ALA A 130 3.22 5.34 -7.40
CA ALA A 130 3.87 6.34 -8.25
C ALA A 130 3.67 7.76 -7.68
N ASN A 131 4.26 8.76 -8.34
CA ASN A 131 4.26 10.15 -7.85
C ASN A 131 2.85 10.65 -7.55
N SER A 132 2.70 11.29 -6.39
CA SER A 132 1.46 11.94 -5.95
C SER A 132 0.24 11.01 -5.84
N VAL A 133 0.46 9.71 -5.63
CA VAL A 133 -0.64 8.79 -5.31
C VAL A 133 -1.12 9.05 -3.89
N ALA A 134 -2.44 9.17 -3.70
CA ALA A 134 -3.05 9.32 -2.39
C ALA A 134 -3.89 8.09 -2.03
N VAL A 135 -3.51 7.39 -0.96
CA VAL A 135 -4.28 6.27 -0.40
C VAL A 135 -4.99 6.75 0.86
N ALA A 136 -6.33 6.85 0.80
CA ALA A 136 -7.16 7.26 1.93
C ALA A 136 -7.25 6.17 3.01
N GLY A 137 -7.82 6.51 4.18
CA GLY A 137 -7.85 5.63 5.35
C GLY A 137 -8.54 4.27 5.12
N HIS A 138 -8.15 3.27 5.92
CA HIS A 138 -8.74 1.93 5.94
C HIS A 138 -8.61 1.13 4.63
N CYS A 139 -7.69 1.50 3.75
CA CYS A 139 -7.46 0.76 2.51
C CYS A 139 -6.64 -0.50 2.74
N LEU A 140 -7.01 -1.56 2.02
CA LEU A 140 -6.25 -2.81 1.96
C LEU A 140 -5.60 -2.91 0.57
N ILE A 141 -4.29 -2.73 0.52
CA ILE A 141 -3.51 -2.82 -0.72
C ILE A 141 -2.67 -4.08 -0.62
N ASP A 142 -3.02 -5.08 -1.41
CA ASP A 142 -2.35 -6.39 -1.35
C ASP A 142 -0.97 -6.37 -2.01
N ASP A 143 -0.27 -7.48 -1.97
CA ASP A 143 1.09 -7.61 -2.52
C ASP A 143 1.16 -7.22 -4.02
N GLU A 144 2.28 -6.60 -4.40
CA GLU A 144 2.64 -6.36 -5.80
C GLU A 144 1.69 -5.43 -6.57
N VAL A 145 0.86 -4.68 -5.86
CA VAL A 145 0.00 -3.65 -6.46
C VAL A 145 0.86 -2.48 -6.96
N ILE A 146 0.52 -2.01 -8.16
CA ILE A 146 1.12 -0.80 -8.75
C ILE A 146 0.03 0.23 -8.97
N ILE A 147 0.19 1.42 -8.39
CA ILE A 147 -0.75 2.52 -8.59
C ILE A 147 -0.05 3.64 -9.38
N GLY A 148 -0.61 3.93 -10.55
CA GLY A 148 -0.12 4.97 -11.47
C GLY A 148 -0.23 6.39 -10.88
N GLY A 149 0.67 7.26 -11.31
CA GLY A 149 0.81 8.61 -10.76
C GLY A 149 -0.47 9.45 -10.79
N ASN A 150 -0.59 10.35 -9.84
CA ASN A 150 -1.75 11.24 -9.63
C ASN A 150 -3.09 10.49 -9.47
N SER A 151 -3.05 9.23 -9.04
CA SER A 151 -4.26 8.46 -8.72
C SER A 151 -4.60 8.59 -7.24
N ALA A 152 -5.89 8.45 -6.92
CA ALA A 152 -6.38 8.44 -5.55
C ALA A 152 -7.22 7.19 -5.28
N VAL A 153 -7.04 6.61 -4.08
CA VAL A 153 -7.81 5.45 -3.62
C VAL A 153 -8.71 5.90 -2.49
N GLN A 154 -10.01 5.76 -2.70
CA GLN A 154 -11.04 6.11 -1.71
C GLN A 154 -10.93 5.19 -0.49
N GLN A 155 -11.28 5.73 0.68
CA GLN A 155 -11.27 4.97 1.94
C GLN A 155 -12.08 3.66 1.85
N PHE A 156 -11.61 2.65 2.59
CA PHE A 156 -12.20 1.31 2.65
C PHE A 156 -12.07 0.47 1.38
N CYS A 157 -11.45 0.96 0.32
CA CYS A 157 -11.19 0.14 -0.87
C CYS A 157 -10.16 -0.95 -0.61
N SER A 158 -10.33 -2.08 -1.30
CA SER A 158 -9.36 -3.17 -1.34
C SER A 158 -8.85 -3.35 -2.77
N LEU A 159 -7.53 -3.36 -2.93
CA LEU A 159 -6.88 -3.70 -4.20
C LEU A 159 -6.22 -5.07 -4.05
N GLY A 160 -6.67 -6.03 -4.84
CA GLY A 160 -6.16 -7.40 -4.79
C GLY A 160 -4.74 -7.50 -5.34
N LYS A 161 -4.09 -8.61 -5.07
CA LYS A 161 -2.70 -8.89 -5.45
C LYS A 161 -2.42 -8.66 -6.93
N GLY A 162 -1.30 -8.00 -7.22
CA GLY A 162 -0.86 -7.77 -8.59
C GLY A 162 -1.74 -6.85 -9.43
N VAL A 163 -2.63 -6.08 -8.80
CA VAL A 163 -3.44 -5.05 -9.48
C VAL A 163 -2.54 -3.96 -10.07
N MET A 164 -2.89 -3.52 -11.27
CA MET A 164 -2.37 -2.29 -11.88
C MET A 164 -3.47 -1.24 -11.96
N ILE A 165 -3.24 -0.08 -11.38
CA ILE A 165 -4.09 1.11 -11.53
C ILE A 165 -3.42 2.05 -12.51
N GLY A 166 -4.14 2.43 -13.56
CA GLY A 166 -3.68 3.44 -14.53
C GLY A 166 -3.45 4.79 -13.87
N GLY A 167 -2.61 5.63 -14.47
CA GLY A 167 -2.40 6.99 -13.95
C GLY A 167 -3.67 7.84 -13.98
N MET A 168 -3.76 8.84 -13.09
CA MET A 168 -4.91 9.77 -12.96
C MET A 168 -6.25 9.07 -12.72
N THR A 169 -6.22 7.93 -12.01
CA THR A 169 -7.41 7.12 -11.71
C THR A 169 -7.98 7.46 -10.34
N GLY A 170 -9.30 7.68 -10.30
CA GLY A 170 -10.07 7.73 -9.04
C GLY A 170 -10.61 6.35 -8.69
N VAL A 171 -9.94 5.65 -7.78
CA VAL A 171 -10.38 4.32 -7.32
C VAL A 171 -11.44 4.49 -6.24
N ASP A 172 -12.69 4.30 -6.59
CA ASP A 172 -13.86 4.43 -5.70
C ASP A 172 -14.51 3.09 -5.32
N LYS A 173 -13.95 1.97 -5.81
CA LYS A 173 -14.41 0.61 -5.57
C LYS A 173 -13.23 -0.35 -5.46
N SER A 174 -13.45 -1.50 -4.83
CA SER A 174 -12.42 -2.53 -4.72
C SER A 174 -12.11 -3.19 -6.06
N VAL A 175 -10.84 -3.52 -6.29
CA VAL A 175 -10.33 -4.00 -7.58
C VAL A 175 -9.85 -5.43 -7.46
N LEU A 176 -10.34 -6.31 -8.35
CA LEU A 176 -10.04 -7.74 -8.34
C LEU A 176 -8.54 -8.02 -8.59
N PRO A 177 -7.97 -9.09 -8.02
CA PRO A 177 -6.56 -9.44 -8.20
C PRO A 177 -6.14 -9.54 -9.67
N TYR A 178 -4.89 -9.19 -9.94
CA TYR A 178 -4.25 -9.30 -11.27
C TYR A 178 -4.98 -8.59 -12.42
N THR A 179 -5.77 -7.57 -12.11
CA THR A 179 -6.51 -6.79 -13.10
C THR A 179 -5.88 -5.41 -13.31
N LEU A 180 -6.24 -4.79 -14.42
CA LEU A 180 -5.98 -3.41 -14.77
C LEU A 180 -7.28 -2.62 -14.62
N ALA A 181 -7.26 -1.58 -13.81
CA ALA A 181 -8.36 -0.63 -13.67
C ALA A 181 -7.90 0.79 -13.95
N MET A 182 -8.75 1.61 -14.52
CA MET A 182 -8.46 3.01 -14.85
C MET A 182 -9.73 3.87 -14.88
N GLY A 183 -9.56 5.18 -15.01
CA GLY A 183 -10.65 6.14 -15.16
C GLY A 183 -10.90 7.01 -13.94
N ASN A 184 -11.53 8.17 -14.12
CA ASN A 184 -11.85 9.13 -13.06
C ASN A 184 -12.88 8.61 -12.02
N ARG A 185 -13.63 7.58 -12.39
CA ARG A 185 -14.33 6.60 -11.58
C ARG A 185 -13.89 5.26 -12.10
N CYS A 186 -13.16 4.47 -11.30
CA CYS A 186 -12.46 3.33 -11.82
C CYS A 186 -13.41 2.27 -12.40
N TYR A 187 -13.01 1.75 -13.53
CA TYR A 187 -13.62 0.59 -14.16
C TYR A 187 -12.58 -0.49 -14.46
N PHE A 188 -13.03 -1.72 -14.53
CA PHE A 188 -12.21 -2.84 -14.98
C PHE A 188 -11.92 -2.70 -16.47
N GLU A 189 -10.67 -2.61 -16.84
CA GLU A 189 -10.24 -2.52 -18.24
C GLU A 189 -9.88 -3.89 -18.79
N ASN A 190 -9.02 -4.62 -18.09
CA ASN A 190 -8.52 -5.94 -18.52
C ASN A 190 -7.80 -6.64 -17.36
N LEU A 191 -7.19 -7.79 -17.65
CA LEU A 191 -6.17 -8.37 -16.80
C LEU A 191 -4.86 -7.56 -16.89
N ASN A 192 -4.08 -7.54 -15.82
CA ASN A 192 -2.71 -7.04 -15.84
C ASN A 192 -1.80 -8.05 -16.56
N LEU A 193 -1.97 -8.19 -17.88
CA LEU A 193 -1.27 -9.19 -18.69
C LEU A 193 0.25 -9.02 -18.65
N ILE A 194 0.73 -7.78 -18.57
CA ILE A 194 2.16 -7.49 -18.50
C ILE A 194 2.72 -8.02 -17.17
N GLY A 195 2.06 -7.72 -16.06
CA GLY A 195 2.45 -8.23 -14.74
C GLY A 195 2.44 -9.76 -14.68
N LEU A 196 1.36 -10.38 -15.15
CA LEU A 196 1.22 -11.84 -15.16
C LEU A 196 2.32 -12.53 -15.99
N LYS A 197 2.63 -12.01 -17.19
CA LYS A 197 3.70 -12.55 -18.04
C LYS A 197 5.09 -12.38 -17.42
N ARG A 198 5.38 -11.22 -16.83
CA ARG A 198 6.67 -10.97 -16.14
C ARG A 198 6.90 -11.93 -14.98
N LYS A 199 5.84 -12.42 -14.35
CA LYS A 199 5.88 -13.44 -13.29
C LYS A 199 5.99 -14.87 -13.80
N GLY A 200 6.01 -15.07 -15.11
CA GLY A 200 6.15 -16.38 -15.72
C GLY A 200 4.88 -17.24 -15.66
N HIS A 201 3.69 -16.63 -15.43
CA HIS A 201 2.46 -17.42 -15.52
C HIS A 201 2.24 -17.95 -16.93
N ASP A 202 1.90 -19.24 -17.02
CA ASP A 202 1.59 -19.91 -18.28
C ASP A 202 0.36 -19.28 -18.96
N THR A 203 0.38 -19.24 -20.28
CA THR A 203 -0.73 -18.71 -21.07
C THR A 203 -2.05 -19.44 -20.77
N LYS A 204 -2.02 -20.74 -20.52
CA LYS A 204 -3.19 -21.52 -20.14
C LYS A 204 -3.80 -21.05 -18.81
N VAL A 205 -2.94 -20.81 -17.80
CA VAL A 205 -3.32 -20.30 -16.48
C VAL A 205 -3.98 -18.91 -16.62
N ILE A 206 -3.39 -18.04 -17.43
CA ILE A 206 -3.91 -16.69 -17.68
C ILE A 206 -5.26 -16.75 -18.44
N THR A 207 -5.40 -17.64 -19.42
CA THR A 207 -6.63 -17.79 -20.19
C THR A 207 -7.77 -18.27 -19.31
N GLU A 208 -7.55 -19.33 -18.51
CA GLU A 208 -8.54 -19.82 -17.56
C GLU A 208 -8.96 -18.74 -16.55
N TYR A 209 -8.01 -17.96 -16.05
CA TYR A 209 -8.32 -16.85 -15.16
C TYR A 209 -9.16 -15.77 -15.84
N ARG A 210 -8.83 -15.41 -17.09
CA ARG A 210 -9.63 -14.47 -17.90
C ARG A 210 -11.07 -14.94 -18.05
N ASP A 211 -11.26 -16.21 -18.39
CA ASP A 211 -12.57 -16.80 -18.58
C ASP A 211 -13.37 -16.81 -17.26
N THR A 212 -12.67 -17.08 -16.14
CA THR A 212 -13.26 -17.01 -14.80
C THR A 212 -13.72 -15.59 -14.45
N ILE A 213 -12.91 -14.56 -14.72
CA ILE A 213 -13.28 -13.16 -14.48
C ILE A 213 -14.48 -12.75 -15.33
N LYS A 214 -14.49 -13.12 -16.61
CA LYS A 214 -15.61 -12.85 -17.52
C LYS A 214 -16.90 -13.50 -17.00
N PHE A 215 -16.81 -14.77 -16.68
CA PHE A 215 -17.92 -15.55 -16.13
C PHE A 215 -18.45 -14.97 -14.80
N PHE A 216 -17.55 -14.50 -13.91
CA PHE A 216 -17.92 -13.84 -12.67
C PHE A 216 -18.67 -12.52 -12.89
N PHE A 217 -18.30 -11.74 -13.90
CA PHE A 217 -19.02 -10.50 -14.22
C PHE A 217 -20.40 -10.76 -14.85
N GLU A 218 -20.56 -11.85 -15.60
CA GLU A 218 -21.85 -12.27 -16.16
C GLU A 218 -22.82 -12.75 -15.08
N ASP A 219 -22.33 -13.53 -14.12
CA ASP A 219 -23.17 -14.11 -13.06
C ASP A 219 -22.35 -14.41 -11.79
N ARG A 220 -22.46 -13.53 -10.81
CA ARG A 220 -21.75 -13.65 -9.52
C ARG A 220 -22.15 -14.89 -8.70
N SER A 221 -23.33 -15.45 -8.92
CA SER A 221 -23.79 -16.65 -8.18
C SER A 221 -22.95 -17.89 -8.51
N LYS A 222 -22.27 -17.87 -9.64
CA LYS A 222 -21.43 -18.97 -10.12
C LYS A 222 -20.05 -19.06 -9.43
N LEU A 223 -19.73 -18.15 -8.50
CA LEU A 223 -18.45 -18.19 -7.76
C LEU A 223 -18.22 -19.56 -7.07
N GLU A 224 -19.28 -20.19 -6.57
CA GLU A 224 -19.17 -21.52 -5.93
C GLU A 224 -18.59 -22.59 -6.89
N SER A 225 -18.91 -22.51 -8.18
CA SER A 225 -18.41 -23.49 -9.16
C SER A 225 -16.90 -23.41 -9.40
N VAL A 226 -16.30 -22.23 -9.19
CA VAL A 226 -14.85 -22.02 -9.39
C VAL A 226 -14.01 -22.21 -8.12
N ARG A 227 -14.63 -22.39 -6.95
CA ARG A 227 -13.92 -22.63 -5.68
C ARG A 227 -13.04 -23.89 -5.69
N LYS A 228 -13.31 -24.84 -6.55
CA LYS A 228 -12.53 -26.08 -6.69
C LYS A 228 -11.40 -25.99 -7.71
N SER A 229 -11.21 -24.82 -8.33
CA SER A 229 -10.14 -24.63 -9.31
C SER A 229 -8.76 -24.85 -8.66
N GLN A 230 -7.84 -25.44 -9.42
CA GLN A 230 -6.43 -25.58 -9.06
C GLN A 230 -5.59 -24.43 -9.63
N ASN A 231 -6.20 -23.52 -10.37
CA ASN A 231 -5.53 -22.36 -10.93
C ASN A 231 -5.16 -21.38 -9.79
N PRO A 232 -3.87 -21.06 -9.58
CA PRO A 232 -3.45 -20.20 -8.48
C PRO A 232 -4.06 -18.80 -8.53
N LEU A 233 -4.33 -18.25 -9.72
CA LEU A 233 -4.96 -16.94 -9.88
C LEU A 233 -6.44 -16.97 -9.49
N VAL A 234 -7.13 -18.07 -9.77
CA VAL A 234 -8.53 -18.28 -9.36
C VAL A 234 -8.63 -18.46 -7.85
N ILE A 235 -7.69 -19.17 -7.24
CA ILE A 235 -7.63 -19.34 -5.78
C ILE A 235 -7.50 -17.96 -5.11
N GLU A 236 -6.60 -17.11 -5.57
CA GLU A 236 -6.42 -15.74 -5.07
C GLU A 236 -7.69 -14.88 -5.27
N LEU A 237 -8.38 -15.03 -6.40
CA LEU A 237 -9.65 -14.35 -6.64
C LEU A 237 -10.71 -14.75 -5.62
N VAL A 238 -10.88 -16.05 -5.38
CA VAL A 238 -11.87 -16.59 -4.43
C VAL A 238 -11.57 -16.11 -3.02
N ASP A 239 -10.30 -16.13 -2.61
CA ASP A 239 -9.87 -15.61 -1.31
C ASP A 239 -10.17 -14.11 -1.17
N PHE A 240 -9.80 -13.31 -2.18
CA PHE A 240 -10.10 -11.88 -2.20
C PHE A 240 -11.59 -11.60 -2.08
N LEU A 241 -12.43 -12.28 -2.86
CA LEU A 241 -13.88 -12.10 -2.84
C LEU A 241 -14.49 -12.52 -1.50
N SER A 242 -13.98 -13.58 -0.89
CA SER A 242 -14.43 -14.05 0.43
C SER A 242 -14.14 -13.02 1.52
N LYS A 243 -12.96 -12.38 1.51
CA LYS A 243 -12.56 -11.34 2.45
C LYS A 243 -13.28 -10.00 2.23
N ASN A 244 -13.76 -9.76 1.01
CA ASN A 244 -14.33 -8.48 0.58
C ASN A 244 -15.82 -8.59 0.15
N HIS A 245 -16.56 -9.58 0.65
CA HIS A 245 -17.93 -9.87 0.22
C HIS A 245 -18.91 -8.70 0.36
N ASN A 246 -18.66 -7.78 1.29
CA ASN A 246 -19.48 -6.59 1.55
C ASN A 246 -19.03 -5.34 0.78
N LYS A 247 -17.96 -5.42 -0.04
CA LYS A 247 -17.41 -4.26 -0.75
C LYS A 247 -17.94 -4.18 -2.18
N GLN A 248 -18.15 -2.96 -2.63
CA GLN A 248 -18.43 -2.72 -4.04
C GLN A 248 -17.18 -3.02 -4.87
N LEU A 249 -17.37 -3.67 -6.01
CA LEU A 249 -16.31 -4.04 -6.92
C LEU A 249 -16.29 -3.15 -8.15
N CYS A 250 -15.09 -2.86 -8.62
CA CYS A 250 -14.83 -2.27 -9.92
C CYS A 250 -15.27 -3.25 -11.01
N VAL A 251 -16.11 -2.79 -11.93
CA VAL A 251 -16.71 -3.58 -13.02
C VAL A 251 -16.37 -2.97 -14.38
N PRO A 252 -16.51 -3.71 -15.50
CA PRO A 252 -16.39 -3.14 -16.83
C PRO A 252 -17.39 -1.99 -17.08
N LEU A 253 -17.04 -1.07 -18.00
CA LEU A 253 -17.88 0.10 -18.32
C LEU A 253 -19.25 -0.25 -18.93
N ASN A 254 -19.35 -1.39 -19.62
CA ASN A 254 -20.51 -1.74 -20.44
C ASN A 254 -21.25 -3.00 -19.93
N ILE A 255 -21.36 -3.13 -18.62
CA ILE A 255 -22.23 -4.15 -17.98
C ILE A 255 -23.40 -3.46 -17.32
#